data_e646a629e8fb494f3ca574a0aa40bf4a
#
_entry.id   e646a629e8fb494f3ca574a0aa40bf4a
#
_cell.length_a   1.000
_cell.length_b   1.000
_cell.length_c   1.000
_cell.angle_alpha   90.00
_cell.angle_beta   90.00
_cell.angle_gamma   90.00
#
_symmetry.space_group_name_H-M   'P 1'
#
loop_
_entity.id
_entity.type
_entity.pdbx_description
1 polymer ?
#
loop_
_entity_poly.entity_id
_entity_poly.type
_entity_poly.pdbx_seq_one_letter_code
_entity_poly.pdbx_strand_id
1 'polypeptide(L)'
;MSLDGEIEAHLRTLHPDGTLLELDPEEETFFKAETGIQDTEELRKHIIEVQEEAYKVFPYPCIRMFRFAKLKIARMPAYPRVLELAKSRPDAIFLDIGCCLGAEVRKVIHDGWPMSQTIATDLEAGFWDLGHRLFKTTPETYPAKFLAGDAFDDAHLSPTAPVPPGPPPSVASVNTLTELRGHISAIHASSFFHLFNEEKQFELGKRLAALLDPRPGSIIFGAHAGMPVKGQPGRIYAKMFCHSPESWTQMWEEQIFKKGQVTVTTVLREIRVVDESMEIEGIKFYFLAWSVERL
;
A
#
# COMPACT_ATOMS: atom_id res chain seq x y z
N MET A 1 -22.57 -1.48 -20.76
CA MET A 1 -21.67 -1.74 -19.61
C MET A 1 -20.70 -0.58 -19.55
N SER A 2 -20.40 -0.06 -18.35
CA SER A 2 -19.32 0.91 -18.21
C SER A 2 -18.00 0.22 -18.52
N LEU A 3 -16.98 0.94 -19.00
CA LEU A 3 -15.64 0.41 -19.28
C LEU A 3 -15.08 -0.35 -18.05
N ASP A 4 -15.51 0.02 -16.88
CA ASP A 4 -15.23 -0.61 -15.59
C ASP A 4 -15.78 -2.03 -15.47
N GLY A 5 -17.00 -2.23 -15.94
CA GLY A 5 -17.62 -3.54 -15.99
C GLY A 5 -16.94 -4.47 -16.99
N GLU A 6 -16.35 -3.93 -18.06
CA GLU A 6 -15.62 -4.74 -19.06
C GLU A 6 -14.25 -5.20 -18.54
N ILE A 7 -13.54 -4.32 -17.83
CA ILE A 7 -12.25 -4.67 -17.19
C ILE A 7 -12.49 -5.68 -16.05
N GLU A 8 -13.46 -5.42 -15.20
CA GLU A 8 -13.79 -6.35 -14.11
C GLU A 8 -14.26 -7.70 -14.67
N ALA A 9 -15.07 -7.70 -15.72
CA ALA A 9 -15.48 -8.92 -16.39
C ALA A 9 -14.28 -9.66 -16.99
N HIS A 10 -13.33 -8.95 -17.61
CA HIS A 10 -12.11 -9.57 -18.13
C HIS A 10 -11.25 -10.15 -17.00
N LEU A 11 -11.00 -9.39 -15.92
CA LEU A 11 -10.24 -9.89 -14.77
C LEU A 11 -10.87 -11.15 -14.15
N ARG A 12 -12.21 -11.24 -14.11
CA ARG A 12 -12.94 -12.41 -13.64
C ARG A 12 -12.83 -13.62 -14.58
N THR A 13 -12.41 -13.43 -15.84
CA THR A 13 -12.10 -14.54 -16.76
C THR A 13 -10.70 -15.12 -16.55
N LEU A 14 -9.80 -14.35 -15.93
CA LEU A 14 -8.47 -14.83 -15.60
C LEU A 14 -8.55 -15.67 -14.33
N HIS A 15 -8.05 -16.89 -14.37
CA HIS A 15 -7.98 -17.76 -13.20
C HIS A 15 -6.70 -17.53 -12.42
N PRO A 16 -6.69 -17.75 -11.08
CA PRO A 16 -5.46 -17.85 -10.31
C PRO A 16 -4.53 -18.91 -10.93
N ASP A 17 -3.24 -18.59 -10.95
CA ASP A 17 -2.21 -19.49 -11.50
C ASP A 17 -1.08 -19.61 -10.49
N GLY A 18 -1.05 -20.72 -9.76
CA GLY A 18 -0.04 -21.00 -8.74
C GLY A 18 1.39 -21.09 -9.27
N THR A 19 1.58 -21.27 -10.59
CA THR A 19 2.93 -21.30 -11.22
C THR A 19 3.60 -19.93 -11.20
N LEU A 20 2.82 -18.85 -11.06
CA LEU A 20 3.32 -17.48 -10.96
C LEU A 20 3.90 -17.14 -9.57
N LEU A 21 3.79 -18.04 -8.58
CA LEU A 21 4.38 -17.82 -7.27
C LEU A 21 5.90 -17.97 -7.35
N GLU A 22 6.58 -16.86 -7.20
CA GLU A 22 8.03 -16.80 -7.03
C GLU A 22 8.31 -16.09 -5.71
N LEU A 23 9.06 -16.73 -4.81
CA LEU A 23 9.60 -16.11 -3.61
C LEU A 23 11.12 -16.05 -3.77
N ASP A 24 11.69 -14.89 -3.51
CA ASP A 24 13.14 -14.81 -3.37
C ASP A 24 13.57 -15.30 -1.96
N PRO A 25 14.86 -15.48 -1.70
CA PRO A 25 15.35 -16.02 -0.42
C PRO A 25 14.94 -15.18 0.81
N GLU A 26 14.81 -13.84 0.67
CA GLU A 26 14.40 -12.97 1.76
C GLU A 26 12.89 -13.14 2.02
N GLU A 27 12.08 -13.17 0.97
CA GLU A 27 10.64 -13.41 1.04
C GLU A 27 10.35 -14.78 1.65
N GLU A 28 11.03 -15.85 1.18
CA GLU A 28 10.86 -17.19 1.73
C GLU A 28 11.22 -17.25 3.22
N THR A 29 12.36 -16.65 3.60
CA THR A 29 12.79 -16.58 5.01
C THR A 29 11.77 -15.86 5.87
N PHE A 30 11.25 -14.71 5.41
CA PHE A 30 10.23 -13.95 6.11
C PHE A 30 8.94 -14.76 6.28
N PHE A 31 8.44 -15.36 5.20
CA PHE A 31 7.19 -16.15 5.29
C PHE A 31 7.35 -17.38 6.18
N LYS A 32 8.51 -18.06 6.15
CA LYS A 32 8.80 -19.17 7.07
C LYS A 32 8.81 -18.73 8.53
N ALA A 33 9.41 -17.58 8.82
CA ALA A 33 9.45 -17.02 10.17
C ALA A 33 8.04 -16.65 10.67
N GLU A 34 7.25 -15.94 9.84
CA GLU A 34 5.94 -15.42 10.22
C GLU A 34 4.84 -16.50 10.26
N THR A 35 4.93 -17.54 9.40
CA THR A 35 3.91 -18.61 9.34
C THR A 35 4.23 -19.80 10.24
N GLY A 36 5.51 -19.99 10.59
CA GLY A 36 6.01 -21.20 11.24
C GLY A 36 6.15 -22.40 10.30
N ILE A 37 5.78 -22.30 9.01
CA ILE A 37 5.91 -23.38 8.02
C ILE A 37 7.35 -23.39 7.51
N GLN A 38 8.10 -24.45 7.82
CA GLN A 38 9.52 -24.54 7.47
C GLN A 38 9.78 -25.25 6.13
N ASP A 39 8.90 -26.17 5.73
CA ASP A 39 8.99 -26.85 4.45
C ASP A 39 8.59 -25.89 3.32
N THR A 40 9.43 -25.77 2.29
CA THR A 40 9.23 -24.83 1.18
C THR A 40 8.02 -25.19 0.33
N GLU A 41 7.78 -26.49 0.08
CA GLU A 41 6.64 -26.90 -0.73
C GLU A 41 5.31 -26.76 0.02
N GLU A 42 5.29 -27.03 1.33
CA GLU A 42 4.14 -26.77 2.19
C GLU A 42 3.83 -25.28 2.24
N LEU A 43 4.85 -24.43 2.38
CA LEU A 43 4.70 -22.96 2.37
C LEU A 43 4.11 -22.47 1.03
N ARG A 44 4.63 -22.94 -0.09
CA ARG A 44 4.14 -22.60 -1.42
C ARG A 44 2.68 -22.99 -1.59
N LYS A 45 2.33 -24.22 -1.23
CA LYS A 45 0.94 -24.70 -1.29
C LYS A 45 0.01 -23.82 -0.44
N HIS A 46 0.43 -23.50 0.78
CA HIS A 46 -0.34 -22.65 1.68
C HIS A 46 -0.58 -21.24 1.10
N ILE A 47 0.43 -20.60 0.52
CA ILE A 47 0.31 -19.28 -0.11
C ILE A 47 -0.63 -19.34 -1.33
N ILE A 48 -0.58 -20.39 -2.14
CA ILE A 48 -1.44 -20.59 -3.31
C ILE A 48 -2.90 -20.77 -2.86
N GLU A 49 -3.17 -21.58 -1.84
CA GLU A 49 -4.53 -21.76 -1.30
C GLU A 49 -5.13 -20.43 -0.81
N VAL A 50 -4.33 -19.58 -0.16
CA VAL A 50 -4.79 -18.26 0.27
C VAL A 50 -5.02 -17.31 -0.91
N GLN A 51 -4.17 -17.36 -1.94
CA GLN A 51 -4.37 -16.58 -3.17
C GLN A 51 -5.71 -16.90 -3.83
N GLU A 52 -6.05 -18.17 -3.95
CA GLU A 52 -7.34 -18.60 -4.56
C GLU A 52 -8.55 -18.03 -3.83
N GLU A 53 -8.46 -17.92 -2.51
CA GLU A 53 -9.54 -17.32 -1.71
C GLU A 53 -9.53 -15.80 -1.78
N ALA A 54 -8.38 -15.18 -1.75
CA ALA A 54 -8.26 -13.74 -1.92
C ALA A 54 -8.78 -13.28 -3.30
N TYR A 55 -8.56 -14.09 -4.33
CA TYR A 55 -9.06 -13.80 -5.68
C TYR A 55 -10.60 -13.85 -5.77
N LYS A 56 -11.26 -14.59 -4.87
CA LYS A 56 -12.74 -14.63 -4.76
C LYS A 56 -13.29 -13.38 -4.08
N VAL A 57 -12.54 -12.77 -3.16
CA VAL A 57 -12.92 -11.50 -2.52
C VAL A 57 -12.97 -10.41 -3.59
N PHE A 58 -11.84 -10.16 -4.26
CA PHE A 58 -11.78 -9.31 -5.44
C PHE A 58 -10.62 -9.74 -6.35
N PRO A 59 -10.85 -9.91 -7.66
CA PRO A 59 -9.88 -10.45 -8.60
C PRO A 59 -8.87 -9.40 -9.07
N TYR A 60 -8.13 -8.79 -8.14
CA TYR A 60 -7.07 -7.85 -8.50
C TYR A 60 -5.92 -8.56 -9.23
N PRO A 61 -5.33 -7.94 -10.27
CA PRO A 61 -4.14 -8.47 -10.92
C PRO A 61 -2.98 -8.70 -9.94
N CYS A 62 -2.85 -7.86 -8.92
CA CYS A 62 -1.82 -8.03 -7.89
C CYS A 62 -2.01 -9.29 -7.05
N ILE A 63 -3.25 -9.74 -6.82
CA ILE A 63 -3.54 -11.03 -6.16
C ILE A 63 -3.13 -12.19 -7.08
N ARG A 64 -3.53 -12.16 -8.36
CA ARG A 64 -3.17 -13.19 -9.35
C ARG A 64 -1.65 -13.37 -9.46
N MET A 65 -0.90 -12.27 -9.47
CA MET A 65 0.55 -12.25 -9.62
C MET A 65 1.31 -12.38 -8.28
N PHE A 66 0.68 -12.78 -7.19
CA PHE A 66 1.29 -12.90 -5.87
C PHE A 66 2.03 -11.64 -5.38
N ARG A 67 1.60 -10.44 -5.83
CA ARG A 67 2.25 -9.19 -5.42
C ARG A 67 2.12 -8.91 -3.92
N PHE A 68 1.13 -9.53 -3.26
CA PHE A 68 0.96 -9.50 -1.81
C PHE A 68 2.06 -10.28 -1.06
N ALA A 69 2.76 -11.20 -1.73
CA ALA A 69 3.86 -11.96 -1.16
C ALA A 69 5.24 -11.31 -1.42
N LYS A 70 5.28 -10.14 -2.06
CA LYS A 70 6.51 -9.40 -2.32
C LYS A 70 6.73 -8.36 -1.22
N LEU A 71 7.89 -8.39 -0.58
CA LEU A 71 8.26 -7.45 0.49
C LEU A 71 8.71 -6.09 -0.12
N LYS A 72 7.80 -5.40 -0.78
CA LYS A 72 8.09 -4.17 -1.54
C LYS A 72 8.55 -3.04 -0.64
N ILE A 73 7.97 -2.92 0.54
CA ILE A 73 8.30 -1.86 1.50
C ILE A 73 9.79 -1.88 1.86
N ALA A 74 10.37 -3.07 2.09
CA ALA A 74 11.78 -3.22 2.45
C ALA A 74 12.75 -2.79 1.33
N ARG A 75 12.26 -2.73 0.07
CA ARG A 75 13.04 -2.35 -1.12
C ARG A 75 12.90 -0.87 -1.50
N MET A 76 12.11 -0.12 -0.75
CA MET A 76 11.93 1.31 -1.00
C MET A 76 13.10 2.12 -0.45
N PRO A 77 13.63 3.11 -1.23
CA PRO A 77 14.73 3.95 -0.76
C PRO A 77 14.45 4.67 0.57
N ALA A 78 13.19 4.97 0.86
CA ALA A 78 12.77 5.65 2.08
C ALA A 78 12.74 4.73 3.32
N TYR A 79 12.69 3.41 3.15
CA TYR A 79 12.43 2.47 4.23
C TYR A 79 13.41 2.52 5.42
N PRO A 80 14.74 2.63 5.22
CA PRO A 80 15.68 2.78 6.34
C PRO A 80 15.37 4.00 7.22
N ARG A 81 14.91 5.11 6.62
CA ARG A 81 14.53 6.32 7.36
C ARG A 81 13.22 6.11 8.13
N VAL A 82 12.28 5.36 7.58
CA VAL A 82 11.05 4.98 8.26
C VAL A 82 11.37 4.18 9.52
N LEU A 83 12.27 3.21 9.45
CA LEU A 83 12.69 2.43 10.62
C LEU A 83 13.45 3.27 11.65
N GLU A 84 14.25 4.26 11.21
CA GLU A 84 14.92 5.18 12.12
C GLU A 84 13.93 6.11 12.82
N LEU A 85 12.85 6.50 12.14
CA LEU A 85 11.78 7.30 12.73
C LEU A 85 11.09 6.55 13.89
N ALA A 86 10.89 5.24 13.78
CA ALA A 86 10.34 4.42 14.87
C ALA A 86 11.23 4.43 16.12
N LYS A 87 12.56 4.49 15.94
CA LYS A 87 13.51 4.52 17.05
C LYS A 87 13.63 5.90 17.70
N SER A 88 13.64 6.95 16.87
CA SER A 88 13.88 8.33 17.30
C SER A 88 12.62 9.03 17.83
N ARG A 89 11.43 8.51 17.51
CA ARG A 89 10.15 9.12 17.87
C ARG A 89 9.26 8.11 18.59
N PRO A 90 9.26 8.09 19.93
CA PRO A 90 8.52 7.09 20.73
C PRO A 90 7.00 7.06 20.52
N ASP A 91 6.41 8.16 20.03
CA ASP A 91 4.99 8.32 19.73
C ASP A 91 4.68 8.19 18.23
N ALA A 92 5.64 7.71 17.41
CA ALA A 92 5.45 7.56 15.98
C ALA A 92 4.38 6.52 15.66
N ILE A 93 3.41 6.90 14.81
CA ILE A 93 2.38 6.00 14.29
C ILE A 93 2.67 5.69 12.82
N PHE A 94 2.59 4.41 12.46
CA PHE A 94 2.68 3.91 11.09
C PHE A 94 1.29 3.54 10.57
N LEU A 95 1.01 3.93 9.34
CA LEU A 95 -0.20 3.54 8.60
C LEU A 95 0.18 2.86 7.29
N ASP A 96 -0.41 1.69 7.02
CA ASP A 96 -0.44 1.08 5.68
C ASP A 96 -1.86 1.21 5.09
N ILE A 97 -2.01 1.96 4.01
CA ILE A 97 -3.30 2.16 3.33
C ILE A 97 -3.37 1.36 2.03
N GLY A 98 -4.47 0.61 1.86
CA GLY A 98 -4.59 -0.41 0.83
C GLY A 98 -3.71 -1.63 1.17
N CYS A 99 -3.77 -2.06 2.44
CA CYS A 99 -2.85 -3.05 3.00
C CYS A 99 -3.06 -4.47 2.47
N CYS A 100 -4.17 -4.75 1.80
CA CYS A 100 -4.49 -6.07 1.27
C CYS A 100 -4.36 -7.16 2.36
N LEU A 101 -3.56 -8.22 2.15
CA LEU A 101 -3.32 -9.28 3.13
C LEU A 101 -2.34 -8.89 4.26
N GLY A 102 -1.88 -7.65 4.32
CA GLY A 102 -1.08 -7.12 5.43
C GLY A 102 0.37 -7.59 5.49
N ALA A 103 0.96 -8.07 4.39
CA ALA A 103 2.36 -8.50 4.38
C ALA A 103 3.34 -7.35 4.67
N GLU A 104 3.09 -6.16 4.13
CA GLU A 104 3.93 -4.98 4.36
C GLU A 104 3.82 -4.48 5.82
N VAL A 105 2.61 -4.57 6.41
CA VAL A 105 2.38 -4.29 7.84
C VAL A 105 3.19 -5.23 8.72
N ARG A 106 3.18 -6.52 8.39
CA ARG A 106 3.96 -7.53 9.14
C ARG A 106 5.45 -7.30 8.97
N LYS A 107 5.90 -6.95 7.76
CA LYS A 107 7.32 -6.67 7.50
C LYS A 107 7.82 -5.48 8.34
N VAL A 108 7.09 -4.39 8.41
CA VAL A 108 7.51 -3.22 9.19
C VAL A 108 7.54 -3.52 10.70
N ILE A 109 6.61 -4.34 11.21
CA ILE A 109 6.60 -4.79 12.60
C ILE A 109 7.76 -5.75 12.87
N HIS A 110 7.99 -6.71 11.98
CA HIS A 110 9.14 -7.64 12.04
C HIS A 110 10.47 -6.89 12.11
N ASP A 111 10.60 -5.79 11.37
CA ASP A 111 11.81 -4.96 11.33
C ASP A 111 11.92 -3.96 12.50
N GLY A 112 10.95 -3.99 13.44
CA GLY A 112 11.06 -3.30 14.72
C GLY A 112 10.13 -2.10 14.94
N TRP A 113 9.16 -1.83 14.04
CA TRP A 113 8.11 -0.86 14.36
C TRP A 113 7.15 -1.44 15.39
N PRO A 114 6.80 -0.71 16.47
CA PRO A 114 5.90 -1.25 17.50
C PRO A 114 4.52 -1.59 16.93
N MET A 115 4.06 -2.82 17.12
CA MET A 115 2.73 -3.26 16.68
C MET A 115 1.61 -2.39 17.25
N SER A 116 1.74 -1.95 18.50
CA SER A 116 0.77 -1.06 19.17
C SER A 116 0.67 0.34 18.56
N GLN A 117 1.59 0.71 17.67
CA GLN A 117 1.65 1.97 16.96
C GLN A 117 1.48 1.79 15.43
N THR A 118 0.97 0.63 15.03
CA THR A 118 0.77 0.28 13.62
C THR A 118 -0.71 0.15 13.30
N ILE A 119 -1.13 0.74 12.19
CA ILE A 119 -2.49 0.68 11.66
C ILE A 119 -2.45 0.20 10.22
N ALA A 120 -3.35 -0.71 9.90
CA ALA A 120 -3.66 -1.15 8.55
C ALA A 120 -5.07 -0.70 8.17
N THR A 121 -5.30 -0.33 6.91
CA THR A 121 -6.63 -0.06 6.38
C THR A 121 -6.78 -0.56 4.95
N ASP A 122 -7.95 -1.08 4.66
CA ASP A 122 -8.36 -1.51 3.33
C ASP A 122 -9.88 -1.35 3.18
N LEU A 123 -10.37 -1.24 1.95
CA LEU A 123 -11.79 -1.23 1.65
C LEU A 123 -12.41 -2.60 1.95
N GLU A 124 -11.69 -3.67 1.61
CA GLU A 124 -12.14 -5.06 1.69
C GLU A 124 -11.61 -5.74 2.96
N ALA A 125 -12.41 -5.73 4.03
CA ALA A 125 -12.04 -6.38 5.30
C ALA A 125 -11.65 -7.86 5.14
N GLY A 126 -12.25 -8.56 4.18
CA GLY A 126 -11.94 -9.96 3.89
C GLY A 126 -10.48 -10.22 3.53
N PHE A 127 -9.75 -9.24 3.01
CA PHE A 127 -8.31 -9.38 2.78
C PHE A 127 -7.53 -9.45 4.09
N TRP A 128 -7.90 -8.67 5.10
CA TRP A 128 -7.24 -8.71 6.40
C TRP A 128 -7.48 -10.05 7.12
N ASP A 129 -8.71 -10.59 7.03
CA ASP A 129 -9.03 -11.90 7.58
C ASP A 129 -8.21 -13.01 6.88
N LEU A 130 -8.07 -12.93 5.56
CA LEU A 130 -7.17 -13.82 4.81
C LEU A 130 -5.70 -13.59 5.12
N GLY A 131 -5.31 -12.40 5.51
CA GLY A 131 -3.99 -12.09 6.06
C GLY A 131 -3.70 -12.87 7.35
N HIS A 132 -4.66 -12.95 8.27
CA HIS A 132 -4.54 -13.81 9.45
C HIS A 132 -4.37 -15.28 9.05
N ARG A 133 -5.10 -15.74 8.05
CA ARG A 133 -4.94 -17.10 7.54
C ARG A 133 -3.57 -17.30 6.88
N LEU A 134 -3.13 -16.38 6.03
CA LEU A 134 -1.82 -16.43 5.35
C LEU A 134 -0.67 -16.60 6.35
N PHE A 135 -0.72 -15.85 7.43
CA PHE A 135 0.33 -15.85 8.45
C PHE A 135 0.03 -16.75 9.65
N LYS A 136 -1.02 -17.57 9.58
CA LYS A 136 -1.43 -18.53 10.64
C LYS A 136 -1.58 -17.85 12.01
N THR A 137 -2.16 -16.64 12.02
CA THR A 137 -2.44 -15.85 13.22
C THR A 137 -3.93 -15.65 13.42
N THR A 138 -4.31 -15.13 14.58
CA THR A 138 -5.66 -14.69 14.91
C THR A 138 -5.62 -13.24 15.39
N PRO A 139 -6.76 -12.53 15.52
CA PRO A 139 -6.79 -11.20 16.12
C PRO A 139 -6.17 -11.14 17.53
N GLU A 140 -6.23 -12.26 18.29
CA GLU A 140 -5.65 -12.35 19.62
C GLU A 140 -4.13 -12.51 19.61
N THR A 141 -3.60 -13.29 18.63
CA THR A 141 -2.15 -13.55 18.52
C THR A 141 -1.42 -12.47 17.73
N TYR A 142 -2.16 -11.69 16.91
CA TYR A 142 -1.62 -10.56 16.16
C TYR A 142 -2.61 -9.38 16.20
N PRO A 143 -2.66 -8.65 17.33
CA PRO A 143 -3.63 -7.57 17.56
C PRO A 143 -3.24 -6.23 16.92
N ALA A 144 -2.57 -6.23 15.78
CA ALA A 144 -2.34 -5.01 15.01
C ALA A 144 -3.67 -4.39 14.58
N LYS A 145 -3.79 -3.08 14.73
CA LYS A 145 -5.05 -2.37 14.46
C LYS A 145 -5.37 -2.40 12.97
N PHE A 146 -6.56 -2.90 12.65
CA PHE A 146 -7.14 -2.82 11.32
C PHE A 146 -8.41 -1.97 11.34
N LEU A 147 -8.56 -1.09 10.34
CA LEU A 147 -9.73 -0.25 10.13
C LEU A 147 -10.24 -0.47 8.70
N ALA A 148 -11.37 -1.15 8.54
CA ALA A 148 -12.02 -1.25 7.24
C ALA A 148 -12.67 0.09 6.88
N GLY A 149 -12.48 0.55 5.63
CA GLY A 149 -13.14 1.77 5.17
C GLY A 149 -12.68 2.26 3.81
N ASP A 150 -13.54 3.06 3.19
CA ASP A 150 -13.22 3.76 1.95
C ASP A 150 -12.39 5.02 2.26
N ALA A 151 -11.23 5.14 1.63
CA ALA A 151 -10.36 6.32 1.78
C ALA A 151 -11.01 7.63 1.30
N PHE A 152 -12.09 7.55 0.53
CA PHE A 152 -12.86 8.70 0.05
C PHE A 152 -14.14 8.99 0.87
N ASP A 153 -14.47 8.14 1.84
CA ASP A 153 -15.56 8.40 2.77
C ASP A 153 -15.08 9.35 3.90
N ASP A 154 -15.72 10.52 4.01
CA ASP A 154 -15.41 11.50 5.04
C ASP A 154 -15.70 10.99 6.47
N ALA A 155 -16.56 9.98 6.62
CA ALA A 155 -16.77 9.33 7.91
C ALA A 155 -15.54 8.51 8.33
N HIS A 156 -14.80 7.94 7.37
CA HIS A 156 -13.58 7.17 7.62
C HIS A 156 -12.33 8.06 7.61
N LEU A 157 -12.16 8.90 6.60
CA LEU A 157 -11.00 9.77 6.40
C LEU A 157 -11.40 11.15 5.88
N SER A 158 -11.75 12.06 6.78
CA SER A 158 -12.06 13.44 6.42
C SER A 158 -10.80 14.29 6.23
N PRO A 159 -10.63 14.96 5.09
CA PRO A 159 -9.52 15.89 4.89
C PRO A 159 -9.72 17.25 5.59
N THR A 160 -10.94 17.56 6.04
CA THR A 160 -11.32 18.87 6.55
C THR A 160 -11.71 18.89 8.03
N ALA A 161 -11.91 17.73 8.67
CA ALA A 161 -12.20 17.67 10.09
C ALA A 161 -11.11 18.38 10.93
N PRO A 162 -11.40 18.94 12.09
CA PRO A 162 -10.37 19.51 12.96
C PRO A 162 -9.29 18.50 13.32
N VAL A 163 -8.05 18.96 13.43
CA VAL A 163 -6.97 18.12 14.00
C VAL A 163 -7.26 17.93 15.48
N PRO A 164 -7.30 16.68 16.00
CA PRO A 164 -7.47 16.44 17.42
C PRO A 164 -6.39 17.17 18.24
N PRO A 165 -6.75 17.86 19.32
CA PRO A 165 -5.77 18.55 20.16
C PRO A 165 -4.99 17.57 21.03
N GLY A 166 -3.73 17.90 21.34
CA GLY A 166 -2.90 17.12 22.28
C GLY A 166 -2.07 16.03 21.61
N PRO A 167 -1.59 15.06 22.39
CA PRO A 167 -0.79 13.94 21.89
C PRO A 167 -1.66 13.01 21.03
N PRO A 168 -1.02 12.17 20.17
CA PRO A 168 -1.75 11.19 19.39
C PRO A 168 -2.60 10.28 20.27
N PRO A 169 -3.84 9.96 19.86
CA PRO A 169 -4.67 9.00 20.56
C PRO A 169 -4.03 7.60 20.55
N SER A 170 -4.41 6.75 21.50
CA SER A 170 -4.00 5.34 21.45
C SER A 170 -4.55 4.69 20.17
N VAL A 171 -3.67 4.06 19.40
CA VAL A 171 -4.05 3.32 18.18
C VAL A 171 -5.14 2.28 18.44
N ALA A 172 -5.11 1.63 19.61
CA ALA A 172 -6.11 0.64 19.99
C ALA A 172 -7.54 1.21 20.12
N SER A 173 -7.67 2.50 20.47
CA SER A 173 -8.96 3.13 20.75
C SER A 173 -9.62 3.79 19.52
N VAL A 174 -8.88 4.04 18.44
CA VAL A 174 -9.42 4.74 17.27
C VAL A 174 -10.33 3.83 16.45
N ASN A 175 -11.36 4.42 15.85
CA ASN A 175 -12.34 3.73 15.01
C ASN A 175 -12.32 4.23 13.57
N THR A 176 -11.74 5.40 13.33
CA THR A 176 -11.59 5.98 11.99
C THR A 176 -10.21 6.60 11.83
N LEU A 177 -9.74 6.75 10.59
CA LEU A 177 -8.49 7.46 10.33
C LEU A 177 -8.61 8.96 10.62
N THR A 178 -9.82 9.53 10.58
CA THR A 178 -10.08 10.94 10.90
C THR A 178 -9.61 11.32 12.31
N GLU A 179 -9.70 10.39 13.28
CA GLU A 179 -9.24 10.60 14.65
C GLU A 179 -7.72 10.75 14.78
N LEU A 180 -6.96 10.38 13.73
CA LEU A 180 -5.50 10.43 13.66
C LEU A 180 -4.97 11.57 12.80
N ARG A 181 -5.80 12.52 12.42
CA ARG A 181 -5.35 13.67 11.62
C ARG A 181 -4.24 14.43 12.31
N GLY A 182 -3.15 14.66 11.54
CA GLY A 182 -1.95 15.35 12.01
C GLY A 182 -1.07 14.55 12.98
N HIS A 183 -1.34 13.24 13.15
CA HIS A 183 -0.61 12.42 14.12
C HIS A 183 0.15 11.22 13.51
N ILE A 184 -0.03 10.93 12.22
CA ILE A 184 0.63 9.78 11.60
C ILE A 184 2.03 10.17 11.14
N SER A 185 3.04 9.49 11.65
CA SER A 185 4.44 9.80 11.38
C SER A 185 4.95 9.19 10.07
N ALA A 186 4.45 8.02 9.70
CA ALA A 186 4.80 7.36 8.45
C ALA A 186 3.55 6.73 7.81
N ILE A 187 3.31 7.04 6.53
CA ILE A 187 2.19 6.48 5.75
C ILE A 187 2.77 5.73 4.56
N HIS A 188 2.48 4.44 4.47
CA HIS A 188 2.81 3.62 3.32
C HIS A 188 1.58 3.48 2.41
N ALA A 189 1.76 3.69 1.10
CA ALA A 189 0.70 3.59 0.10
C ALA A 189 1.26 3.00 -1.21
N SER A 190 1.34 1.68 -1.28
CA SER A 190 1.86 0.98 -2.47
C SER A 190 0.77 0.36 -3.31
N SER A 191 0.93 0.45 -4.64
CA SER A 191 -0.03 -0.06 -5.62
C SER A 191 -1.46 0.45 -5.38
N PHE A 192 -1.59 1.66 -4.87
CA PHE A 192 -2.86 2.22 -4.42
C PHE A 192 -3.30 3.43 -5.28
N PHE A 193 -2.47 4.45 -5.44
CA PHE A 193 -2.84 5.66 -6.20
C PHE A 193 -3.26 5.36 -7.64
N HIS A 194 -2.57 4.48 -8.34
CA HIS A 194 -2.85 4.16 -9.75
C HIS A 194 -4.23 3.51 -9.99
N LEU A 195 -4.93 3.10 -8.93
CA LEU A 195 -6.30 2.58 -9.05
C LEU A 195 -7.30 3.69 -9.43
N PHE A 196 -6.91 4.95 -9.34
CA PHE A 196 -7.77 6.11 -9.49
C PHE A 196 -7.32 7.00 -10.65
N ASN A 197 -8.27 7.82 -11.17
CA ASN A 197 -7.96 8.88 -12.11
C ASN A 197 -7.19 10.04 -11.44
N GLU A 198 -6.67 10.98 -12.24
CA GLU A 198 -5.82 12.09 -11.75
C GLU A 198 -6.49 12.91 -10.63
N GLU A 199 -7.78 13.25 -10.80
CA GLU A 199 -8.55 14.03 -9.82
C GLU A 199 -8.66 13.31 -8.47
N LYS A 200 -8.98 12.02 -8.50
CA LYS A 200 -9.08 11.18 -7.30
C LYS A 200 -7.71 10.94 -6.65
N GLN A 201 -6.64 10.85 -7.43
CA GLN A 201 -5.28 10.77 -6.86
C GLN A 201 -4.93 12.07 -6.13
N PHE A 202 -5.28 13.22 -6.67
CA PHE A 202 -5.09 14.50 -6.00
C PHE A 202 -5.93 14.62 -4.72
N GLU A 203 -7.20 14.20 -4.76
CA GLU A 203 -8.06 14.13 -3.56
C GLU A 203 -7.46 13.22 -2.49
N LEU A 204 -7.02 12.01 -2.87
CA LEU A 204 -6.36 11.06 -1.96
C LEU A 204 -5.10 11.67 -1.35
N GLY A 205 -4.28 12.34 -2.16
CA GLY A 205 -3.08 13.02 -1.67
C GLY A 205 -3.38 14.05 -0.59
N LYS A 206 -4.45 14.84 -0.74
CA LYS A 206 -4.91 15.80 0.29
C LYS A 206 -5.36 15.10 1.57
N ARG A 207 -6.05 13.97 1.45
CA ARG A 207 -6.51 13.16 2.58
C ARG A 207 -5.35 12.59 3.37
N LEU A 208 -4.34 12.03 2.69
CA LEU A 208 -3.14 11.52 3.33
C LEU A 208 -2.27 12.64 3.94
N ALA A 209 -2.16 13.78 3.25
CA ALA A 209 -1.47 14.96 3.80
C ALA A 209 -2.10 15.47 5.09
N ALA A 210 -3.44 15.35 5.21
CA ALA A 210 -4.16 15.74 6.42
C ALA A 210 -3.91 14.80 7.62
N LEU A 211 -3.54 13.54 7.37
CA LEU A 211 -3.15 12.59 8.42
C LEU A 211 -1.72 12.81 8.90
N LEU A 212 -0.85 13.32 8.01
CA LEU A 212 0.58 13.39 8.27
C LEU A 212 0.91 14.35 9.42
N ASP A 213 1.67 13.87 10.38
CA ASP A 213 2.24 14.66 11.46
C ASP A 213 3.10 15.81 10.88
N PRO A 214 2.89 17.06 11.33
CA PRO A 214 3.62 18.21 10.79
C PRO A 214 5.10 18.28 11.20
N ARG A 215 5.53 17.44 12.14
CA ARG A 215 6.94 17.41 12.60
C ARG A 215 7.89 17.01 11.46
N PRO A 216 9.08 17.63 11.36
CA PRO A 216 10.10 17.27 10.37
C PRO A 216 10.44 15.77 10.40
N GLY A 217 10.67 15.20 9.21
CA GLY A 217 10.94 13.77 9.02
C GLY A 217 9.71 12.87 8.95
N SER A 218 8.49 13.39 9.21
CA SER A 218 7.27 12.62 8.95
C SER A 218 7.11 12.39 7.45
N ILE A 219 6.66 11.20 7.02
CA ILE A 219 6.83 10.75 5.65
C ILE A 219 5.60 10.01 5.11
N ILE A 220 5.25 10.30 3.85
CA ILE A 220 4.36 9.45 3.04
C ILE A 220 5.21 8.82 1.96
N PHE A 221 5.13 7.51 1.76
CA PHE A 221 5.96 6.82 0.78
C PHE A 221 5.25 5.62 0.17
N GLY A 222 5.72 5.20 -0.98
CA GLY A 222 5.14 4.05 -1.67
C GLY A 222 5.70 3.87 -3.07
N ALA A 223 5.06 2.98 -3.81
CA ALA A 223 5.32 2.78 -5.23
C ALA A 223 4.04 2.39 -5.96
N HIS A 224 3.88 2.87 -7.19
CA HIS A 224 2.74 2.51 -8.04
C HIS A 224 3.13 2.60 -9.52
N ALA A 225 2.22 2.22 -10.42
CA ALA A 225 2.44 2.36 -11.84
C ALA A 225 2.65 3.84 -12.21
N GLY A 226 3.74 4.12 -12.90
CA GLY A 226 4.09 5.45 -13.39
C GLY A 226 4.43 5.43 -14.87
N MET A 227 4.70 6.60 -15.44
CA MET A 227 5.12 6.76 -16.84
C MET A 227 6.19 7.85 -16.96
N PRO A 228 7.04 7.83 -17.99
CA PRO A 228 7.98 8.94 -18.27
C PRO A 228 7.28 10.29 -18.51
N VAL A 229 6.07 10.25 -19.08
CA VAL A 229 5.16 11.40 -19.25
C VAL A 229 3.82 10.99 -18.69
N LYS A 230 3.21 11.83 -17.82
CA LYS A 230 1.93 11.50 -17.19
C LYS A 230 0.82 11.21 -18.20
N GLY A 231 -0.02 10.24 -17.90
CA GLY A 231 -1.13 9.85 -18.76
C GLY A 231 -1.74 8.50 -18.43
N GLN A 232 -2.50 7.97 -19.37
CA GLN A 232 -3.12 6.64 -19.27
C GLN A 232 -2.25 5.62 -20.03
N PRO A 233 -1.92 4.47 -19.44
CA PRO A 233 -1.02 3.48 -20.05
C PRO A 233 -1.65 2.65 -21.17
N GLY A 234 -2.89 2.91 -21.58
CA GLY A 234 -3.57 2.23 -22.69
C GLY A 234 -5.00 1.81 -22.36
N ARG A 235 -5.71 1.22 -23.34
CA ARG A 235 -7.16 0.92 -23.25
C ARG A 235 -7.52 -0.06 -22.14
N ILE A 236 -6.72 -1.09 -21.88
CA ILE A 236 -6.98 -2.10 -20.85
C ILE A 236 -6.91 -1.52 -19.43
N TYR A 237 -6.14 -0.42 -19.27
CA TYR A 237 -5.97 0.29 -18.01
C TYR A 237 -6.59 1.70 -18.08
N ALA A 238 -7.72 1.84 -18.77
CA ALA A 238 -8.33 3.14 -19.05
C ALA A 238 -8.71 3.97 -17.83
N LYS A 239 -8.87 3.34 -16.66
CA LYS A 239 -9.08 4.04 -15.38
C LYS A 239 -7.77 4.40 -14.67
N MET A 240 -6.71 3.67 -14.97
CA MET A 240 -5.41 3.90 -14.37
C MET A 240 -4.84 5.20 -14.93
N PHE A 241 -4.50 6.14 -14.06
CA PHE A 241 -3.72 7.30 -14.41
C PHE A 241 -2.33 7.16 -13.80
N CYS A 242 -1.31 7.33 -14.63
CA CYS A 242 0.09 7.21 -14.22
C CYS A 242 0.74 8.59 -14.21
N HIS A 243 1.25 9.00 -13.06
CA HIS A 243 2.10 10.19 -12.96
C HIS A 243 3.50 9.94 -13.53
N SER A 244 4.12 11.01 -14.02
CA SER A 244 5.57 11.07 -14.20
C SER A 244 6.24 11.54 -12.91
N PRO A 245 7.59 11.37 -12.78
CA PRO A 245 8.34 11.96 -11.66
C PRO A 245 8.04 13.45 -11.45
N GLU A 246 8.01 14.23 -12.52
CA GLU A 246 7.76 15.67 -12.49
C GLU A 246 6.34 16.00 -12.02
N SER A 247 5.33 15.35 -12.62
CA SER A 247 3.93 15.62 -12.28
C SER A 247 3.59 15.16 -10.85
N TRP A 248 4.23 14.10 -10.36
CA TRP A 248 4.09 13.64 -8.98
C TRP A 248 4.71 14.64 -7.99
N THR A 249 5.93 15.10 -8.27
CA THR A 249 6.60 16.13 -7.47
C THR A 249 5.79 17.42 -7.43
N GLN A 250 5.31 17.89 -8.58
CA GLN A 250 4.50 19.10 -8.68
C GLN A 250 3.20 18.98 -7.86
N MET A 251 2.51 17.84 -7.94
CA MET A 251 1.28 17.62 -7.16
C MET A 251 1.54 17.78 -5.66
N TRP A 252 2.62 17.20 -5.13
CA TRP A 252 2.89 17.22 -3.70
C TRP A 252 3.50 18.55 -3.23
N GLU A 253 4.51 19.08 -3.92
CA GLU A 253 5.26 20.26 -3.46
C GLU A 253 4.58 21.60 -3.74
N GLU A 254 3.67 21.67 -4.73
CA GLU A 254 3.07 22.92 -5.16
C GLU A 254 1.55 22.98 -4.99
N GLN A 255 0.86 21.81 -5.04
CA GLN A 255 -0.61 21.79 -5.02
C GLN A 255 -1.16 21.29 -3.68
N ILE A 256 -0.56 20.25 -3.07
CA ILE A 256 -1.02 19.68 -1.80
C ILE A 256 -0.35 20.41 -0.62
N PHE A 257 0.96 20.51 -0.63
CA PHE A 257 1.71 21.31 0.35
C PHE A 257 2.13 22.65 -0.23
N LYS A 258 2.48 23.59 0.64
CA LYS A 258 3.12 24.83 0.21
C LYS A 258 4.61 24.55 -0.06
N LYS A 259 5.15 25.26 -1.04
CA LYS A 259 6.58 25.16 -1.40
C LYS A 259 7.47 25.29 -0.17
N GLY A 260 8.39 24.34 0.00
CA GLY A 260 9.33 24.31 1.13
C GLY A 260 8.78 23.65 2.40
N GLN A 261 7.59 23.07 2.39
CA GLN A 261 7.05 22.29 3.51
C GLN A 261 7.39 20.81 3.45
N VAL A 262 7.68 20.31 2.26
CA VAL A 262 8.06 18.92 2.01
C VAL A 262 9.15 18.84 0.96
N THR A 263 9.85 17.71 0.94
CA THR A 263 10.71 17.28 -0.16
C THR A 263 10.15 16.01 -0.76
N VAL A 264 10.08 15.97 -2.10
CA VAL A 264 9.64 14.79 -2.84
C VAL A 264 10.82 14.11 -3.51
N THR A 265 10.98 12.82 -3.28
CA THR A 265 11.95 11.98 -3.99
C THR A 265 11.21 10.98 -4.85
N THR A 266 11.63 10.83 -6.10
CA THR A 266 11.01 9.91 -7.06
C THR A 266 12.06 9.09 -7.79
N VAL A 267 11.76 7.82 -8.06
CA VAL A 267 12.56 6.92 -8.90
C VAL A 267 11.63 6.17 -9.85
N LEU A 268 11.74 6.44 -11.13
CA LEU A 268 10.99 5.71 -12.16
C LEU A 268 11.85 4.56 -12.69
N ARG A 269 11.31 3.34 -12.69
CA ARG A 269 11.98 2.16 -13.19
C ARG A 269 11.11 1.44 -14.20
N GLU A 270 11.67 1.08 -15.36
CA GLU A 270 11.02 0.16 -16.29
C GLU A 270 10.96 -1.22 -15.66
N ILE A 271 9.80 -1.87 -15.73
CA ILE A 271 9.60 -3.22 -15.20
C ILE A 271 9.22 -4.15 -16.34
N ARG A 272 9.70 -5.40 -16.26
CA ARG A 272 9.26 -6.46 -17.16
C ARG A 272 7.93 -7.01 -16.66
N VAL A 273 6.97 -7.18 -17.56
CA VAL A 273 5.73 -7.90 -17.28
C VAL A 273 6.06 -9.39 -17.26
N VAL A 274 5.79 -10.04 -16.14
CA VAL A 274 6.07 -11.47 -15.95
C VAL A 274 4.95 -12.33 -16.51
N ASP A 275 3.72 -11.82 -16.50
CA ASP A 275 2.54 -12.51 -17.00
C ASP A 275 2.24 -12.10 -18.46
N GLU A 276 2.56 -13.00 -19.38
CA GLU A 276 2.35 -12.78 -20.82
C GLU A 276 0.89 -12.43 -21.18
N SER A 277 -0.09 -12.89 -20.38
CA SER A 277 -1.51 -12.55 -20.56
C SER A 277 -1.82 -11.08 -20.29
N MET A 278 -0.91 -10.38 -19.61
CA MET A 278 -0.99 -8.95 -19.32
C MET A 278 -0.01 -8.12 -20.18
N GLU A 279 0.78 -8.78 -21.04
CA GLU A 279 1.69 -8.10 -21.94
C GLU A 279 0.89 -7.50 -23.10
N ILE A 280 1.12 -6.22 -23.38
CA ILE A 280 0.52 -5.52 -24.51
C ILE A 280 1.67 -5.10 -25.42
N GLU A 281 1.63 -5.55 -26.66
CA GLU A 281 2.67 -5.26 -27.65
C GLU A 281 2.91 -3.75 -27.77
N GLY A 282 4.16 -3.34 -27.61
CA GLY A 282 4.59 -1.94 -27.70
C GLY A 282 4.34 -1.09 -26.45
N ILE A 283 3.76 -1.64 -25.37
CA ILE A 283 3.58 -0.92 -24.11
C ILE A 283 4.67 -1.29 -23.12
N LYS A 284 5.41 -0.28 -22.67
CA LYS A 284 6.37 -0.41 -21.58
C LYS A 284 5.71 -0.06 -20.25
N PHE A 285 5.95 -0.89 -19.25
CA PHE A 285 5.46 -0.67 -17.90
C PHE A 285 6.55 -0.08 -17.01
N TYR A 286 6.16 0.85 -16.16
CA TYR A 286 7.06 1.50 -15.22
C TYR A 286 6.46 1.50 -13.83
N PHE A 287 7.33 1.41 -12.83
CA PHE A 287 7.01 1.66 -11.44
C PHE A 287 7.67 2.96 -10.99
N LEU A 288 6.86 3.84 -10.41
CA LEU A 288 7.29 5.06 -9.75
C LEU A 288 7.36 4.79 -8.25
N ALA A 289 8.56 4.64 -7.71
CA ALA A 289 8.81 4.65 -6.27
C ALA A 289 8.98 6.10 -5.82
N TRP A 290 8.41 6.46 -4.67
CA TRP A 290 8.37 7.85 -4.23
C TRP A 290 8.31 7.99 -2.72
N SER A 291 8.73 9.15 -2.24
CA SER A 291 8.51 9.60 -0.86
C SER A 291 8.25 11.09 -0.82
N VAL A 292 7.44 11.52 0.15
CA VAL A 292 7.08 12.90 0.46
C VAL A 292 7.40 13.11 1.93
N GLU A 293 8.42 13.90 2.24
CA GLU A 293 8.94 14.05 3.60
C GLU A 293 8.76 15.48 4.09
N ARG A 294 8.29 15.66 5.31
CA ARG A 294 8.20 16.93 6.01
C ARG A 294 9.60 17.53 6.29
N LEU A 295 9.76 18.83 6.00
CA LEU A 295 10.96 19.62 6.28
C LEU A 295 10.88 20.31 7.64
#